data_1435e902dea23bf9ae5c416b78e4c4fa
#
_entry.id   1435e902dea23bf9ae5c416b78e4c4fa
#
_cell.length_a   1.000
_cell.length_b   1.000
_cell.length_c   1.000
_cell.angle_alpha   90.00
_cell.angle_beta   90.00
_cell.angle_gamma   90.00
#
_symmetry.space_group_name_H-M   'P 1'
#
loop_
_entity.id
_entity.type
_entity.pdbx_description
1 polymer ?
#
loop_
_entity_poly.entity_id
_entity_poly.type
_entity_poly.pdbx_seq_one_letter_code
_entity_poly.pdbx_strand_id
1 'polypeptide(L)'
;MTINQLQDDIIEEFAIFDEWFDKYGRIIELGNELPAFEEAKRTPQNLIEGCQSKVWIDAHLNEQGEVIFEGDSDAVIVKGILALLIQVMSGHTPAEILSTELYFIDQIGLKEHLSPTRSNGLLAMVKQMKYYALAFQAKA
;
A
#
# COMPACT_ATOMS: atom_id res chain seq x y z
N MET A 1 9.10 -0.77 14.40
CA MET A 1 9.94 -0.20 13.33
C MET A 1 9.31 1.06 12.78
N THR A 2 10.11 2.05 12.45
CA THR A 2 9.61 3.26 11.80
C THR A 2 9.23 2.99 10.36
N ILE A 3 8.42 3.88 9.78
CA ILE A 3 8.07 3.79 8.36
C ILE A 3 9.33 3.80 7.49
N ASN A 4 10.30 4.64 7.81
CA ASN A 4 11.55 4.71 7.03
C ASN A 4 12.38 3.43 7.15
N GLN A 5 12.43 2.81 8.33
CA GLN A 5 13.10 1.51 8.48
C GLN A 5 12.44 0.43 7.64
N LEU A 6 11.10 0.42 7.58
CA LEU A 6 10.36 -0.53 6.75
C LEU A 6 10.63 -0.28 5.26
N GLN A 7 10.69 0.97 4.84
CA GLN A 7 11.03 1.31 3.46
C GLN A 7 12.44 0.85 3.10
N ASP A 8 13.39 1.10 3.99
CA ASP A 8 14.78 0.71 3.76
C ASP A 8 14.93 -0.80 3.67
N ASP A 9 14.18 -1.57 4.47
CA ASP A 9 14.17 -3.03 4.41
C ASP A 9 13.64 -3.52 3.06
N ILE A 10 12.60 -2.89 2.53
CA ILE A 10 12.03 -3.23 1.21
C ILE A 10 13.06 -2.93 0.11
N ILE A 11 13.70 -1.77 0.18
CA ILE A 11 14.72 -1.39 -0.81
C ILE A 11 15.86 -2.41 -0.80
N GLU A 12 16.32 -2.80 0.37
CA GLU A 12 17.39 -3.79 0.51
C GLU A 12 16.97 -5.17 -0.02
N GLU A 13 15.74 -5.61 0.27
CA GLU A 13 15.22 -6.87 -0.24
C GLU A 13 15.17 -6.88 -1.77
N PHE A 14 14.66 -5.80 -2.37
CA PHE A 14 14.50 -5.72 -3.82
C PHE A 14 15.83 -5.48 -4.55
N ALA A 15 16.84 -4.96 -3.86
CA ALA A 15 18.15 -4.72 -4.44
C ALA A 15 18.88 -6.03 -4.84
N ILE A 16 18.48 -7.16 -4.29
CA ILE A 16 19.07 -8.45 -4.65
C ILE A 16 18.62 -8.96 -6.03
N PHE A 17 17.55 -8.40 -6.57
CA PHE A 17 17.04 -8.79 -7.89
C PHE A 17 17.66 -7.92 -8.98
N ASP A 18 18.31 -8.53 -9.95
CA ASP A 18 18.93 -7.81 -11.07
C ASP A 18 17.94 -7.46 -12.16
N GLU A 19 16.89 -8.26 -12.34
CA GLU A 19 15.91 -8.10 -13.39
C GLU A 19 14.54 -7.74 -12.85
N TRP A 20 13.80 -6.91 -13.60
CA TRP A 20 12.45 -6.53 -13.23
C TRP A 20 11.51 -7.73 -13.12
N PHE A 21 11.70 -8.74 -13.96
CA PHE A 21 10.89 -9.95 -13.92
C PHE A 21 10.90 -10.60 -12.53
N ASP A 22 12.07 -10.66 -11.88
CA ASP A 22 12.20 -11.24 -10.54
C ASP A 22 11.53 -10.37 -9.49
N LYS A 23 11.66 -9.06 -9.61
CA LYS A 23 10.96 -8.11 -8.72
C LYS A 23 9.45 -8.26 -8.85
N TYR A 24 8.97 -8.41 -10.08
CA TYR A 24 7.56 -8.59 -10.38
C TYR A 24 7.00 -9.86 -9.69
N GLY A 25 7.75 -10.96 -9.78
CA GLY A 25 7.39 -12.21 -9.11
C GLY A 25 7.28 -12.05 -7.60
N ARG A 26 8.23 -11.33 -6.99
CA ARG A 26 8.19 -11.07 -5.54
C ARG A 26 7.00 -10.21 -5.14
N ILE A 27 6.66 -9.20 -5.95
CA ILE A 27 5.50 -8.35 -5.70
C ILE A 27 4.22 -9.20 -5.71
N ILE A 28 4.07 -10.10 -6.68
CA ILE A 28 2.92 -10.99 -6.77
C ILE A 28 2.82 -11.90 -5.54
N GLU A 29 3.95 -12.45 -5.09
CA GLU A 29 3.99 -13.27 -3.87
C GLU A 29 3.49 -12.50 -2.65
N LEU A 30 3.93 -11.26 -2.48
CA LEU A 30 3.50 -10.42 -1.37
C LEU A 30 2.00 -10.17 -1.38
N GLY A 31 1.43 -9.97 -2.57
CA GLY A 31 -0.01 -9.84 -2.70
C GLY A 31 -0.76 -11.10 -2.28
N ASN A 32 -0.23 -12.25 -2.63
CA ASN A 32 -0.84 -13.54 -2.28
C ASN A 32 -0.78 -13.81 -0.77
N GLU A 33 0.12 -13.16 -0.06
CA GLU A 33 0.27 -13.28 1.39
C GLU A 33 -0.69 -12.39 2.18
N LEU A 34 -1.38 -11.46 1.51
CA LEU A 34 -2.35 -10.60 2.21
C LEU A 34 -3.46 -11.45 2.82
N PRO A 35 -3.89 -11.13 4.05
CA PRO A 35 -5.04 -11.80 4.67
C PRO A 35 -6.30 -11.64 3.83
N ALA A 36 -7.21 -12.59 3.96
CA ALA A 36 -8.50 -12.53 3.29
C ALA A 36 -9.26 -11.27 3.69
N PHE A 37 -9.82 -10.57 2.70
CA PHE A 37 -10.56 -9.33 2.92
C PHE A 37 -12.05 -9.66 3.09
N GLU A 38 -12.65 -9.17 4.18
CA GLU A 38 -14.04 -9.44 4.48
C GLU A 38 -14.97 -8.84 3.42
N GLU A 39 -15.95 -9.62 2.99
CA GLU A 39 -16.93 -9.19 1.99
C GLU A 39 -17.69 -7.94 2.45
N ALA A 40 -18.00 -7.86 3.75
CA ALA A 40 -18.71 -6.71 4.31
C ALA A 40 -17.93 -5.39 4.17
N LYS A 41 -16.60 -5.47 3.98
CA LYS A 41 -15.74 -4.30 3.79
C LYS A 41 -15.58 -3.88 2.32
N ARG A 42 -16.15 -4.64 1.39
CA ARG A 42 -16.14 -4.29 -0.04
C ARG A 42 -17.26 -3.29 -0.35
N THR A 43 -17.16 -2.12 0.26
CA THR A 43 -18.16 -1.05 0.14
C THR A 43 -17.70 -0.01 -0.87
N PRO A 44 -18.63 0.82 -1.40
CA PRO A 44 -18.24 1.93 -2.26
C PRO A 44 -17.25 2.88 -1.61
N GLN A 45 -17.34 3.08 -0.29
CA GLN A 45 -16.43 3.95 0.46
C GLN A 45 -14.99 3.42 0.41
N ASN A 46 -14.81 2.11 0.47
CA ASN A 46 -13.50 1.47 0.47
C ASN A 46 -12.96 1.20 -0.93
N LEU A 47 -13.81 1.33 -1.96
CA LEU A 47 -13.39 1.14 -3.35
C LEU A 47 -12.61 2.36 -3.83
N ILE A 48 -11.41 2.11 -4.37
CA ILE A 48 -10.53 3.18 -4.86
C ILE A 48 -10.98 3.62 -6.24
N GLU A 49 -11.22 4.91 -6.39
CA GLU A 49 -11.48 5.52 -7.69
C GLU A 49 -10.16 5.85 -8.38
N GLY A 50 -10.14 5.79 -9.71
CA GLY A 50 -8.95 6.08 -10.51
C GLY A 50 -8.11 4.87 -10.85
N CYS A 51 -8.57 3.66 -10.47
CA CYS A 51 -7.96 2.40 -10.87
C CYS A 51 -8.86 1.70 -11.89
N GLN A 52 -8.26 1.07 -12.91
CA GLN A 52 -9.01 0.20 -13.82
C GLN A 52 -9.42 -1.11 -13.13
N SER A 53 -8.53 -1.62 -12.30
CA SER A 53 -8.82 -2.80 -11.46
C SER A 53 -9.61 -2.39 -10.24
N LYS A 54 -10.39 -3.31 -9.69
CA LYS A 54 -11.06 -3.06 -8.42
C LYS A 54 -10.05 -3.19 -7.29
N VAL A 55 -9.94 -2.16 -6.46
CA VAL A 55 -9.09 -2.13 -5.29
C VAL A 55 -9.91 -1.63 -4.12
N TRP A 56 -9.87 -2.34 -3.01
CA TRP A 56 -10.53 -1.91 -1.77
C TRP A 56 -9.47 -1.72 -0.70
N ILE A 57 -9.59 -0.63 0.07
CA ILE A 57 -8.76 -0.37 1.25
C ILE A 57 -9.68 0.01 2.39
N ASP A 58 -9.55 -0.70 3.50
CA ASP A 58 -10.22 -0.37 4.76
C ASP A 58 -9.20 0.01 5.80
N ALA A 59 -9.58 0.80 6.77
CA ALA A 59 -8.69 1.26 7.82
C ALA A 59 -9.43 1.40 9.15
N HIS A 60 -8.74 1.07 10.25
CA HIS A 60 -9.27 1.29 11.59
C HIS A 60 -8.11 1.63 12.52
N LEU A 61 -8.43 2.26 13.66
CA LEU A 61 -7.43 2.52 14.70
C LEU A 61 -7.41 1.34 15.67
N ASN A 62 -6.19 0.92 16.06
CA ASN A 62 -6.04 -0.03 17.15
C ASN A 62 -6.04 0.70 18.50
N GLU A 63 -5.86 -0.03 19.61
CA GLU A 63 -5.88 0.54 20.96
C GLU A 63 -4.73 1.52 21.20
N GLN A 64 -3.62 1.38 20.47
CA GLN A 64 -2.46 2.27 20.58
C GLN A 64 -2.56 3.53 19.73
N GLY A 65 -3.69 3.73 19.03
CA GLY A 65 -3.87 4.89 18.15
C GLY A 65 -3.13 4.77 16.81
N GLU A 66 -2.79 3.56 16.42
CA GLU A 66 -2.14 3.28 15.14
C GLU A 66 -3.17 2.87 14.10
N VAL A 67 -2.97 3.31 12.86
CA VAL A 67 -3.86 2.97 11.76
C VAL A 67 -3.50 1.59 11.23
N ILE A 68 -4.48 0.70 11.19
CA ILE A 68 -4.32 -0.63 10.63
C ILE A 68 -5.07 -0.66 9.30
N PHE A 69 -4.34 -0.97 8.24
CA PHE A 69 -4.89 -1.06 6.89
C PHE A 69 -5.11 -2.50 6.47
N GLU A 70 -6.21 -2.73 5.78
CA GLU A 70 -6.52 -3.99 5.13
C GLU A 70 -6.93 -3.67 3.69
N GLY A 71 -6.75 -4.60 2.79
CA GLY A 71 -7.14 -4.36 1.42
C GLY A 71 -7.11 -5.60 0.54
N ASP A 72 -7.65 -5.44 -0.66
CA ASP A 72 -7.68 -6.48 -1.68
C ASP A 72 -7.80 -5.85 -3.06
N SER A 73 -7.47 -6.63 -4.08
CA SER A 73 -7.64 -6.25 -5.47
C SER A 73 -7.93 -7.47 -6.33
N ASP A 74 -8.63 -7.26 -7.44
CA ASP A 74 -8.89 -8.32 -8.41
C ASP A 74 -7.73 -8.48 -9.42
N ALA A 75 -6.70 -7.64 -9.35
CA ALA A 75 -5.51 -7.72 -10.20
C ALA A 75 -4.29 -8.10 -9.38
N VAL A 76 -3.59 -9.17 -9.76
CA VAL A 76 -2.50 -9.74 -8.96
C VAL A 76 -1.34 -8.79 -8.70
N ILE A 77 -0.91 -8.01 -9.71
CA ILE A 77 0.20 -7.07 -9.51
C ILE A 77 -0.22 -5.88 -8.64
N VAL A 78 -1.43 -5.39 -8.82
CA VAL A 78 -1.96 -4.29 -8.01
C VAL A 78 -2.11 -4.73 -6.56
N LYS A 79 -2.57 -5.95 -6.33
CA LYS A 79 -2.66 -6.53 -4.98
C LYS A 79 -1.29 -6.60 -4.31
N GLY A 80 -0.24 -6.95 -5.07
CA GLY A 80 1.14 -6.96 -4.57
C GLY A 80 1.65 -5.57 -4.20
N ILE A 81 1.36 -4.58 -5.03
CA ILE A 81 1.72 -3.18 -4.75
C ILE A 81 0.99 -2.70 -3.49
N LEU A 82 -0.29 -3.04 -3.36
CA LEU A 82 -1.07 -2.73 -2.17
C LEU A 82 -0.45 -3.38 -0.93
N ALA A 83 0.01 -4.62 -1.03
CA ALA A 83 0.68 -5.31 0.07
C ALA A 83 1.92 -4.56 0.55
N LEU A 84 2.72 -4.04 -0.37
CA LEU A 84 3.90 -3.24 -0.03
C LEU A 84 3.51 -1.95 0.69
N LEU A 85 2.48 -1.26 0.23
CA LEU A 85 1.99 -0.05 0.87
C LEU A 85 1.48 -0.32 2.29
N ILE A 86 0.74 -1.40 2.45
CA ILE A 86 0.24 -1.83 3.76
C ILE A 86 1.40 -2.16 4.70
N GLN A 87 2.41 -2.88 4.20
CA GLN A 87 3.59 -3.24 4.99
C GLN A 87 4.30 -2.01 5.55
N VAL A 88 4.38 -0.94 4.76
CA VAL A 88 5.07 0.29 5.15
C VAL A 88 4.23 1.15 6.10
N MET A 89 2.94 1.30 5.83
CA MET A 89 2.11 2.28 6.50
C MET A 89 1.25 1.74 7.64
N SER A 90 0.84 0.47 7.58
CA SER A 90 -0.01 -0.11 8.61
C SER A 90 0.76 -0.22 9.94
N GLY A 91 0.08 0.03 11.06
CA GLY A 91 0.69 -0.04 12.38
C GLY A 91 1.43 1.22 12.80
N HIS A 92 1.13 2.35 12.17
CA HIS A 92 1.73 3.64 12.50
C HIS A 92 0.64 4.67 12.81
N THR A 93 1.03 5.75 13.50
CA THR A 93 0.06 6.80 13.86
C THR A 93 -0.35 7.60 12.62
N PRO A 94 -1.53 8.26 12.67
CA PRO A 94 -1.93 9.15 11.58
C PRO A 94 -0.88 10.20 11.25
N ALA A 95 -0.25 10.80 12.26
CA ALA A 95 0.78 11.82 12.06
C ALA A 95 1.99 11.28 11.31
N GLU A 96 2.44 10.07 11.66
CA GLU A 96 3.56 9.41 10.99
C GLU A 96 3.25 9.13 9.52
N ILE A 97 2.05 8.63 9.25
CA ILE A 97 1.61 8.32 7.88
C ILE A 97 1.54 9.60 7.04
N LEU A 98 0.97 10.66 7.59
CA LEU A 98 0.80 11.93 6.86
C LEU A 98 2.12 12.63 6.57
N SER A 99 3.12 12.49 7.43
CA SER A 99 4.40 13.17 7.29
C SER A 99 5.42 12.39 6.46
N THR A 100 5.13 11.14 6.11
CA THR A 100 6.11 10.31 5.41
C THR A 100 6.12 10.56 3.91
N GLU A 101 7.31 10.45 3.31
CA GLU A 101 7.47 10.35 1.86
C GLU A 101 7.78 8.90 1.52
N LEU A 102 7.08 8.37 0.51
CA LEU A 102 7.23 6.97 0.10
C LEU A 102 8.31 6.83 -0.96
N TYR A 103 9.55 7.01 -0.55
CA TYR A 103 10.71 6.97 -1.47
C TYR A 103 11.02 5.56 -1.97
N PHE A 104 10.54 4.50 -1.28
CA PHE A 104 10.83 3.14 -1.71
C PHE A 104 10.26 2.83 -3.10
N ILE A 105 9.16 3.48 -3.46
CA ILE A 105 8.49 3.27 -4.76
C ILE A 105 9.44 3.54 -5.91
N ASP A 106 10.14 4.67 -5.85
CA ASP A 106 11.15 5.02 -6.86
C ASP A 106 12.41 4.16 -6.74
N GLN A 107 12.83 3.88 -5.53
CA GLN A 107 14.07 3.16 -5.27
C GLN A 107 14.03 1.71 -5.76
N ILE A 108 12.88 1.06 -5.72
CA ILE A 108 12.75 -0.29 -6.26
C ILE A 108 12.36 -0.31 -7.74
N GLY A 109 12.16 0.86 -8.35
CA GLY A 109 11.91 1.00 -9.79
C GLY A 109 10.47 0.80 -10.22
N LEU A 110 9.51 0.91 -9.31
CA LEU A 110 8.09 0.69 -9.64
C LEU A 110 7.58 1.66 -10.69
N LYS A 111 7.88 2.96 -10.56
CA LYS A 111 7.37 3.97 -11.50
C LYS A 111 7.85 3.74 -12.94
N GLU A 112 9.08 3.28 -13.09
CA GLU A 112 9.67 3.07 -14.42
C GLU A 112 9.06 1.88 -15.15
N HIS A 113 8.51 0.92 -14.41
CA HIS A 113 8.04 -0.35 -14.98
C HIS A 113 6.52 -0.50 -14.97
N LEU A 114 5.79 0.46 -14.39
CA LEU A 114 4.33 0.44 -14.42
C LEU A 114 3.81 1.23 -15.61
N SER A 115 2.72 0.76 -16.23
CA SER A 115 2.00 1.53 -17.22
C SER A 115 1.45 2.82 -16.58
N PRO A 116 1.14 3.86 -17.37
CA PRO A 116 0.54 5.08 -16.82
C PRO A 116 -0.73 4.82 -16.00
N THR A 117 -1.56 3.88 -16.43
CA THR A 117 -2.78 3.50 -15.73
C THR A 117 -2.47 2.91 -14.35
N ARG A 118 -1.47 2.02 -14.28
CA ARG A 118 -1.07 1.41 -13.01
C ARG A 118 -0.39 2.42 -12.09
N SER A 119 0.40 3.34 -12.64
CA SER A 119 1.00 4.42 -11.87
C SER A 119 -0.05 5.33 -11.25
N ASN A 120 -1.11 5.65 -12.00
CA ASN A 120 -2.24 6.43 -11.48
C ASN A 120 -2.97 5.67 -10.37
N GLY A 121 -3.12 4.35 -10.53
CA GLY A 121 -3.72 3.50 -9.49
C GLY A 121 -2.90 3.48 -8.21
N LEU A 122 -1.58 3.42 -8.33
CA LEU A 122 -0.68 3.50 -7.18
C LEU A 122 -0.85 4.81 -6.43
N LEU A 123 -0.87 5.94 -7.15
CA LEU A 123 -1.08 7.25 -6.54
C LEU A 123 -2.44 7.34 -5.86
N ALA A 124 -3.47 6.77 -6.47
CA ALA A 124 -4.82 6.74 -5.88
C ALA A 124 -4.86 5.95 -4.58
N MET A 125 -4.15 4.82 -4.51
CA MET A 125 -4.05 4.02 -3.29
C MET A 125 -3.35 4.80 -2.17
N VAL A 126 -2.22 5.43 -2.47
CA VAL A 126 -1.49 6.24 -1.49
C VAL A 126 -2.36 7.38 -0.97
N LYS A 127 -3.04 8.06 -1.88
CA LYS A 127 -3.95 9.17 -1.53
C LYS A 127 -5.06 8.70 -0.59
N GLN A 128 -5.68 7.57 -0.89
CA GLN A 128 -6.75 7.02 -0.06
C GLN A 128 -6.25 6.66 1.34
N MET A 129 -5.09 6.02 1.43
CA MET A 129 -4.52 5.65 2.73
C MET A 129 -4.19 6.88 3.56
N LYS A 130 -3.63 7.93 2.95
CA LYS A 130 -3.36 9.18 3.65
C LYS A 130 -4.67 9.91 4.02
N TYR A 131 -5.70 9.80 3.19
CA TYR A 131 -7.01 10.35 3.51
C TYR A 131 -7.60 9.72 4.77
N TYR A 132 -7.52 8.40 4.91
CA TYR A 132 -7.95 7.72 6.13
C TYR A 132 -7.16 8.21 7.35
N ALA A 133 -5.85 8.35 7.21
CA ALA A 133 -5.01 8.87 8.30
C ALA A 133 -5.43 10.28 8.71
N LEU A 134 -5.71 11.14 7.74
CA LEU A 134 -6.19 12.50 8.00
C LEU A 134 -7.52 12.50 8.72
N ALA A 135 -8.46 11.64 8.32
CA ALA A 135 -9.76 11.52 8.96
C ALA A 135 -9.64 11.06 10.41
N PHE A 136 -8.77 10.09 10.69
CA PHE A 136 -8.52 9.64 12.06
C PHE A 136 -7.85 10.73 12.91
N GLN A 137 -6.91 11.47 12.33
CA GLN A 137 -6.25 12.58 13.04
C GLN A 137 -7.24 13.68 13.41
N ALA A 138 -8.19 13.99 12.54
CA ALA A 138 -9.19 15.01 12.78
C ALA A 138 -10.17 14.64 13.89
N LYS A 139 -10.35 13.33 14.18
CA LYS A 139 -11.23 12.84 15.23
C LYS A 139 -10.55 12.75 16.61
N ALA A 140 -9.25 12.83 16.62
CA ALA A 140 -8.47 12.68 17.86
C ALA A 140 -8.60 13.88 18.80
#